data_50ded4121355fe07842bee0d58c39318
#
_entry.id   50ded4121355fe07842bee0d58c39318
#
_cell.length_a   1.000
_cell.length_b   1.000
_cell.length_c   1.000
_cell.angle_alpha   90.00
_cell.angle_beta   90.00
_cell.angle_gamma   90.00
#
_symmetry.space_group_name_H-M   'P 1'
#
loop_
_entity.id
_entity.type
_entity.pdbx_description
1 polymer ?
#
loop_
_entity_poly.entity_id
_entity_poly.type
_entity_poly.pdbx_seq_one_letter_code
_entity_poly.pdbx_strand_id
1 'polypeptide(L)'
;MTWKDTYQSWLSFDQLDADLKADLDQLEDDSDQLEDAFYKSLEFGTAGMRGLMGPGTNRMNIYTVRQASQGLSDYLLDRFDDAKQRGVAIGYDSRHQSQAFAFEAAKTLGQSGIKSYVFDSICPTPELSFAVRHFKCRAGIMVTASHNPPAYNGYKVYGDDGGQLLPQAADQLTAFVNQVQDPLSVQVAQKDKLIQAGLLNIVGPRVDKSYLEMMRSVTLNPDMVEDYANDLTLSLIHI
;
A
#
# COMPACT_ATOMS: atom_id res chain seq x y z
N MET A 1 10.95 -2.30 -25.73
CA MET A 1 9.50 -1.99 -25.86
C MET A 1 9.36 -0.50 -25.77
N THR A 2 8.71 0.15 -26.72
CA THR A 2 8.46 1.60 -26.66
C THR A 2 7.29 1.88 -25.73
N TRP A 3 7.11 3.14 -25.31
CA TRP A 3 5.93 3.50 -24.52
C TRP A 3 4.62 3.22 -25.27
N LYS A 4 4.64 3.34 -26.61
CA LYS A 4 3.48 3.03 -27.46
C LYS A 4 3.12 1.54 -27.44
N ASP A 5 4.13 0.66 -27.40
CA ASP A 5 3.89 -0.77 -27.30
C ASP A 5 3.23 -1.12 -25.96
N THR A 6 3.71 -0.47 -24.86
CA THR A 6 3.14 -0.64 -23.53
C THR A 6 1.70 -0.13 -23.46
N TYR A 7 1.42 1.06 -24.01
CA TYR A 7 0.07 1.61 -24.11
C TYR A 7 -0.87 0.68 -24.89
N GLN A 8 -0.44 0.16 -26.05
CA GLN A 8 -1.25 -0.79 -26.85
C GLN A 8 -1.52 -2.09 -26.09
N SER A 9 -0.57 -2.56 -25.30
CA SER A 9 -0.76 -3.73 -24.42
C SER A 9 -1.87 -3.49 -23.39
N TRP A 10 -1.92 -2.28 -22.80
CA TRP A 10 -2.98 -1.90 -21.85
C TRP A 10 -4.34 -1.78 -22.54
N LEU A 11 -4.42 -1.15 -23.69
CA LEU A 11 -5.67 -1.05 -24.47
C LEU A 11 -6.26 -2.40 -24.87
N SER A 12 -5.39 -3.36 -25.22
CA SER A 12 -5.79 -4.69 -25.64
C SER A 12 -6.04 -5.67 -24.48
N PHE A 13 -5.83 -5.23 -23.23
CA PHE A 13 -6.06 -6.10 -22.08
C PHE A 13 -7.54 -6.19 -21.73
N ASP A 14 -8.18 -7.30 -22.07
CA ASP A 14 -9.63 -7.51 -21.90
C ASP A 14 -10.15 -7.34 -20.46
N GLN A 15 -9.27 -7.53 -19.46
CA GLN A 15 -9.61 -7.41 -18.03
C GLN A 15 -9.16 -6.07 -17.43
N LEU A 16 -8.92 -5.06 -18.26
CA LEU A 16 -8.57 -3.74 -17.75
C LEU A 16 -9.72 -3.21 -16.90
N ASP A 17 -9.37 -2.67 -15.73
CA ASP A 17 -10.33 -2.04 -14.84
C ASP A 17 -11.15 -0.96 -15.59
N ALA A 18 -12.45 -0.93 -15.35
CA ALA A 18 -13.37 -0.12 -16.14
C ALA A 18 -13.14 1.39 -15.99
N ASP A 19 -12.77 1.83 -14.78
CA ASP A 19 -12.49 3.24 -14.51
C ASP A 19 -11.17 3.64 -15.18
N LEU A 20 -10.14 2.80 -15.06
CA LEU A 20 -8.85 3.03 -15.71
C LEU A 20 -8.97 3.00 -17.25
N LYS A 21 -9.87 2.17 -17.79
CA LYS A 21 -10.14 2.15 -19.22
C LYS A 21 -10.81 3.46 -19.68
N ALA A 22 -11.81 3.92 -18.93
CA ALA A 22 -12.48 5.19 -19.24
C ALA A 22 -11.52 6.38 -19.16
N ASP A 23 -10.62 6.39 -18.16
CA ASP A 23 -9.57 7.41 -18.07
C ASP A 23 -8.59 7.33 -19.24
N LEU A 24 -8.23 6.11 -19.67
CA LEU A 24 -7.34 5.90 -20.82
C LEU A 24 -7.94 6.37 -22.13
N ASP A 25 -9.25 6.10 -22.34
CA ASP A 25 -10.00 6.55 -23.51
C ASP A 25 -10.05 8.10 -23.57
N GLN A 26 -10.10 8.79 -22.42
CA GLN A 26 -10.05 10.27 -22.36
C GLN A 26 -8.67 10.85 -22.75
N LEU A 27 -7.61 10.06 -22.60
CA LEU A 27 -6.24 10.47 -22.94
C LEU A 27 -5.87 10.19 -24.40
N GLU A 28 -6.74 9.54 -25.21
CA GLU A 28 -6.42 9.03 -26.55
C GLU A 28 -5.83 10.12 -27.47
N ASP A 29 -6.33 11.35 -27.37
CA ASP A 29 -5.89 12.48 -28.19
C ASP A 29 -4.72 13.28 -27.57
N ASP A 30 -4.25 12.94 -26.35
CA ASP A 30 -3.18 13.65 -25.65
C ASP A 30 -1.90 12.81 -25.60
N SER A 31 -1.12 12.86 -26.68
CA SER A 31 0.12 12.11 -26.83
C SER A 31 1.15 12.38 -25.72
N ASP A 32 1.21 13.61 -25.21
CA ASP A 32 2.20 13.99 -24.20
C ASP A 32 1.84 13.37 -22.85
N GLN A 33 0.56 13.39 -22.47
CA GLN A 33 0.08 12.74 -21.26
C GLN A 33 0.18 11.21 -21.36
N LEU A 34 -0.10 10.62 -22.52
CA LEU A 34 0.10 9.20 -22.76
C LEU A 34 1.58 8.80 -22.63
N GLU A 35 2.48 9.56 -23.26
CA GLU A 35 3.91 9.29 -23.11
C GLU A 35 4.33 9.37 -21.64
N ASP A 36 3.94 10.41 -20.90
CA ASP A 36 4.25 10.55 -19.47
C ASP A 36 3.70 9.40 -18.64
N ALA A 37 2.54 8.85 -18.99
CA ALA A 37 1.93 7.72 -18.30
C ALA A 37 2.64 6.37 -18.55
N PHE A 38 3.31 6.20 -19.70
CA PHE A 38 3.81 4.90 -20.16
C PHE A 38 5.32 4.85 -20.45
N TYR A 39 6.08 5.98 -20.43
CA TYR A 39 7.48 6.01 -20.87
C TYR A 39 8.42 5.21 -19.94
N LYS A 40 8.01 4.96 -18.71
CA LYS A 40 8.73 4.16 -17.72
C LYS A 40 7.77 3.45 -16.76
N SER A 41 8.30 2.57 -15.92
CA SER A 41 7.59 2.07 -14.75
C SER A 41 7.72 3.04 -13.58
N LEU A 42 6.69 3.11 -12.74
CA LEU A 42 6.73 3.89 -11.50
C LEU A 42 7.84 3.36 -10.60
N GLU A 43 8.77 4.22 -10.23
CA GLU A 43 9.94 3.83 -9.45
C GLU A 43 9.55 3.41 -8.04
N PHE A 44 10.03 2.25 -7.63
CA PHE A 44 10.01 1.82 -6.25
C PHE A 44 11.37 2.17 -5.61
N GLY A 45 11.39 3.17 -4.73
CA GLY A 45 12.60 3.65 -4.07
C GLY A 45 12.65 3.27 -2.59
N THR A 46 13.63 3.81 -1.87
CA THR A 46 13.85 3.57 -0.42
C THR A 46 12.62 3.84 0.45
N ALA A 47 11.73 4.73 0.04
CA ALA A 47 10.51 5.06 0.77
C ALA A 47 9.26 4.36 0.23
N GLY A 48 9.42 3.41 -0.70
CA GLY A 48 8.31 2.81 -1.46
C GLY A 48 8.09 3.52 -2.80
N MET A 49 6.87 3.45 -3.35
CA MET A 49 6.51 4.16 -4.58
C MET A 49 5.50 5.29 -4.32
N ARG A 50 5.51 6.31 -5.17
CA ARG A 50 4.59 7.44 -5.13
C ARG A 50 4.41 8.03 -6.52
N GLY A 51 3.16 8.32 -6.91
CA GLY A 51 2.87 8.89 -8.22
C GLY A 51 1.47 9.48 -8.30
N LEU A 52 1.20 10.13 -9.42
CA LEU A 52 -0.15 10.50 -9.83
C LEU A 52 -0.99 9.24 -9.99
N MET A 53 -2.25 9.30 -9.61
CA MET A 53 -3.21 8.22 -9.88
C MET A 53 -3.65 8.28 -11.36
N GLY A 54 -3.92 7.11 -11.94
CA GLY A 54 -4.43 6.98 -13.30
C GLY A 54 -3.90 5.76 -14.04
N PRO A 55 -4.26 5.61 -15.32
CA PRO A 55 -3.80 4.51 -16.15
C PRO A 55 -2.32 4.69 -16.53
N GLY A 56 -1.63 3.56 -16.68
CA GLY A 56 -0.23 3.53 -17.13
C GLY A 56 0.74 2.98 -16.10
N THR A 57 1.92 2.62 -16.59
CA THR A 57 2.99 2.03 -15.79
C THR A 57 3.70 3.04 -14.90
N ASN A 58 3.67 4.33 -15.25
CA ASN A 58 4.23 5.44 -14.47
C ASN A 58 3.16 6.15 -13.60
N ARG A 59 2.14 5.42 -13.20
CA ARG A 59 1.02 5.92 -12.38
C ARG A 59 0.72 4.98 -11.22
N MET A 60 0.13 5.53 -10.15
CA MET A 60 -0.47 4.75 -9.08
C MET A 60 -1.83 4.22 -9.52
N ASN A 61 -1.96 2.93 -9.64
CA ASN A 61 -3.20 2.20 -9.93
C ASN A 61 -3.14 0.78 -9.36
N ILE A 62 -4.21 0.02 -9.53
CA ILE A 62 -4.29 -1.35 -9.01
C ILE A 62 -3.20 -2.26 -9.56
N TYR A 63 -2.77 -2.08 -10.81
CA TYR A 63 -1.76 -2.94 -11.45
C TYR A 63 -0.36 -2.63 -10.94
N THR A 64 0.00 -1.36 -10.75
CA THR A 64 1.30 -0.99 -10.15
C THR A 64 1.36 -1.37 -8.66
N VAL A 65 0.22 -1.35 -7.96
CA VAL A 65 0.10 -1.88 -6.59
C VAL A 65 0.26 -3.41 -6.58
N ARG A 66 -0.32 -4.14 -7.53
CA ARG A 66 -0.10 -5.59 -7.71
C ARG A 66 1.37 -5.90 -7.94
N GLN A 67 2.01 -5.16 -8.84
CA GLN A 67 3.44 -5.31 -9.14
C GLN A 67 4.29 -5.17 -7.87
N ALA A 68 4.09 -4.08 -7.12
CA ALA A 68 4.82 -3.85 -5.88
C ALA A 68 4.54 -4.93 -4.83
N SER A 69 3.27 -5.36 -4.71
CA SER A 69 2.86 -6.38 -3.75
C SER A 69 3.34 -7.78 -4.12
N GLN A 70 3.45 -8.10 -5.41
CA GLN A 70 4.08 -9.34 -5.87
C GLN A 70 5.57 -9.34 -5.57
N GLY A 71 6.29 -8.24 -5.89
CA GLY A 71 7.70 -8.12 -5.53
C GLY A 71 7.93 -8.20 -4.02
N LEU A 72 7.04 -7.62 -3.21
CA LEU A 72 7.09 -7.78 -1.75
C LEU A 72 6.83 -9.23 -1.31
N SER A 73 5.89 -9.93 -1.95
CA SER A 73 5.63 -11.35 -1.69
C SER A 73 6.87 -12.18 -1.93
N ASP A 74 7.50 -12.00 -3.09
CA ASP A 74 8.67 -12.76 -3.51
C ASP A 74 9.87 -12.47 -2.58
N TYR A 75 10.08 -11.20 -2.25
CA TYR A 75 11.10 -10.78 -1.28
C TYR A 75 10.90 -11.44 0.11
N LEU A 76 9.66 -11.43 0.62
CA LEU A 76 9.38 -12.00 1.94
C LEU A 76 9.54 -13.52 1.95
N LEU A 77 9.10 -14.20 0.90
CA LEU A 77 9.22 -15.67 0.77
C LEU A 77 10.67 -16.13 0.59
N ASP A 78 11.50 -15.32 -0.07
CA ASP A 78 12.94 -15.60 -0.22
C ASP A 78 13.69 -15.45 1.11
N ARG A 79 13.27 -14.51 1.96
CA ARG A 79 14.01 -14.11 3.17
C ARG A 79 13.56 -14.79 4.44
N PHE A 80 12.29 -15.20 4.53
CA PHE A 80 11.70 -15.62 5.80
C PHE A 80 10.83 -16.85 5.63
N ASP A 81 11.23 -17.97 6.22
CA ASP A 81 10.50 -19.23 6.19
C ASP A 81 9.09 -19.12 6.82
N ASP A 82 8.89 -18.18 7.73
CA ASP A 82 7.64 -17.93 8.44
C ASP A 82 6.80 -16.78 7.84
N ALA A 83 7.20 -16.24 6.67
CA ALA A 83 6.53 -15.10 6.03
C ALA A 83 5.03 -15.33 5.84
N LYS A 84 4.63 -16.53 5.41
CA LYS A 84 3.22 -16.88 5.19
C LYS A 84 2.39 -16.79 6.47
N GLN A 85 2.94 -17.21 7.60
CA GLN A 85 2.23 -17.25 8.89
C GLN A 85 2.20 -15.91 9.59
N ARG A 86 3.35 -15.22 9.62
CA ARG A 86 3.47 -13.91 10.26
C ARG A 86 2.77 -12.82 9.45
N GLY A 87 2.88 -12.89 8.14
CA GLY A 87 2.12 -12.03 7.23
C GLY A 87 2.51 -10.56 7.25
N VAL A 88 1.58 -9.72 6.79
CA VAL A 88 1.78 -8.27 6.55
C VAL A 88 0.62 -7.48 7.15
N ALA A 89 0.90 -6.42 7.90
CA ALA A 89 -0.10 -5.43 8.32
C ALA A 89 -0.29 -4.38 7.23
N ILE A 90 -1.53 -3.97 6.94
CA ILE A 90 -1.84 -3.03 5.86
C ILE A 90 -2.77 -1.95 6.37
N GLY A 91 -2.27 -0.71 6.36
CA GLY A 91 -3.01 0.48 6.70
C GLY A 91 -3.14 1.43 5.51
N TYR A 92 -4.08 2.36 5.60
CA TYR A 92 -4.32 3.34 4.56
C TYR A 92 -4.88 4.65 5.14
N ASP A 93 -4.65 5.75 4.42
CA ASP A 93 -5.16 7.07 4.74
C ASP A 93 -6.50 7.39 4.04
N SER A 94 -6.97 8.63 4.17
CA SER A 94 -8.25 9.10 3.60
C SER A 94 -8.17 9.49 2.12
N ARG A 95 -7.06 9.27 1.44
CA ARG A 95 -6.91 9.63 0.02
C ARG A 95 -7.79 8.77 -0.88
N HIS A 96 -8.13 9.32 -2.04
CA HIS A 96 -8.80 8.57 -3.09
C HIS A 96 -8.07 7.25 -3.37
N GLN A 97 -8.81 6.17 -3.55
CA GLN A 97 -8.31 4.83 -3.86
C GLN A 97 -7.45 4.17 -2.75
N SER A 98 -7.11 4.84 -1.64
CA SER A 98 -6.22 4.25 -0.62
C SER A 98 -6.75 2.93 -0.07
N GLN A 99 -8.06 2.84 0.23
CA GLN A 99 -8.68 1.60 0.67
C GLN A 99 -8.64 0.52 -0.43
N ALA A 100 -8.96 0.87 -1.67
CA ALA A 100 -8.93 -0.07 -2.79
C ALA A 100 -7.53 -0.65 -3.00
N PHE A 101 -6.49 0.20 -2.96
CA PHE A 101 -5.10 -0.21 -3.07
C PHE A 101 -4.64 -1.11 -1.90
N ALA A 102 -5.08 -0.81 -0.68
CA ALA A 102 -4.79 -1.66 0.48
C ALA A 102 -5.37 -3.08 0.33
N PHE A 103 -6.62 -3.19 -0.12
CA PHE A 103 -7.22 -4.49 -0.40
C PHE A 103 -6.62 -5.20 -1.61
N GLU A 104 -6.20 -4.45 -2.64
CA GLU A 104 -5.52 -5.02 -3.79
C GLU A 104 -4.16 -5.62 -3.42
N ALA A 105 -3.41 -4.92 -2.57
CA ALA A 105 -2.18 -5.45 -1.98
C ALA A 105 -2.44 -6.74 -1.19
N ALA A 106 -3.47 -6.76 -0.34
CA ALA A 106 -3.83 -7.95 0.43
C ALA A 106 -4.24 -9.14 -0.46
N LYS A 107 -4.95 -8.89 -1.57
CA LYS A 107 -5.35 -9.91 -2.54
C LYS A 107 -4.12 -10.52 -3.25
N THR A 108 -3.14 -9.68 -3.59
CA THR A 108 -1.89 -10.12 -4.21
C THR A 108 -1.05 -10.95 -3.23
N LEU A 109 -0.84 -10.46 -2.01
CA LEU A 109 -0.16 -11.21 -0.94
C LEU A 109 -0.83 -12.55 -0.67
N GLY A 110 -2.16 -12.55 -0.57
CA GLY A 110 -2.96 -13.75 -0.35
C GLY A 110 -2.87 -14.78 -1.47
N GLN A 111 -2.69 -14.36 -2.73
CA GLN A 111 -2.41 -15.25 -3.85
C GLN A 111 -1.12 -16.03 -3.66
N SER A 112 -0.11 -15.43 -3.03
CA SER A 112 1.15 -16.08 -2.65
C SER A 112 1.05 -16.86 -1.33
N GLY A 113 -0.13 -16.91 -0.71
CA GLY A 113 -0.37 -17.58 0.57
C GLY A 113 0.14 -16.83 1.79
N ILE A 114 0.47 -15.55 1.64
CA ILE A 114 0.90 -14.67 2.75
C ILE A 114 -0.32 -14.09 3.44
N LYS A 115 -0.39 -14.25 4.76
CA LYS A 115 -1.45 -13.67 5.58
C LYS A 115 -1.38 -12.14 5.58
N SER A 116 -2.54 -11.48 5.59
CA SER A 116 -2.62 -10.03 5.75
C SER A 116 -3.58 -9.62 6.86
N TYR A 117 -3.26 -8.49 7.51
CA TYR A 117 -4.08 -7.82 8.53
C TYR A 117 -4.38 -6.42 8.01
N VAL A 118 -5.57 -6.23 7.46
CA VAL A 118 -5.99 -4.98 6.80
C VAL A 118 -6.88 -4.19 7.75
N PHE A 119 -6.58 -2.92 7.97
CA PHE A 119 -7.45 -2.05 8.75
C PHE A 119 -8.82 -1.90 8.07
N ASP A 120 -9.89 -1.88 8.84
CA ASP A 120 -11.26 -1.69 8.34
C ASP A 120 -11.58 -0.23 8.01
N SER A 121 -10.82 0.69 8.59
CA SER A 121 -10.93 2.13 8.44
C SER A 121 -9.55 2.78 8.25
N ILE A 122 -9.54 4.07 7.99
CA ILE A 122 -8.30 4.84 7.93
C ILE A 122 -7.55 4.77 9.24
N CYS A 123 -6.23 4.65 9.17
CA CYS A 123 -5.39 4.65 10.37
C CYS A 123 -4.16 5.56 10.18
N PRO A 124 -3.64 6.16 11.24
CA PRO A 124 -2.39 6.92 11.16
C PRO A 124 -1.19 5.98 11.02
N THR A 125 -0.15 6.46 10.34
CA THR A 125 1.10 5.68 10.14
C THR A 125 1.69 5.10 11.44
N PRO A 126 1.71 5.81 12.58
CA PRO A 126 2.21 5.23 13.84
C PRO A 126 1.40 4.02 14.32
N GLU A 127 0.11 3.97 14.04
CA GLU A 127 -0.72 2.82 14.39
C GLU A 127 -0.44 1.61 13.51
N LEU A 128 -0.18 1.80 12.21
CA LEU A 128 0.35 0.74 11.36
C LEU A 128 1.67 0.20 11.92
N SER A 129 2.63 1.07 12.27
CA SER A 129 3.89 0.68 12.89
C SER A 129 3.69 -0.15 14.16
N PHE A 130 2.72 0.23 14.99
CA PHE A 130 2.31 -0.54 16.17
C PHE A 130 1.72 -1.90 15.76
N ALA A 131 0.82 -1.95 14.79
CA ALA A 131 0.16 -3.17 14.33
C ALA A 131 1.15 -4.22 13.80
N VAL A 132 2.20 -3.79 13.08
CA VAL A 132 3.29 -4.68 12.62
C VAL A 132 3.90 -5.43 13.80
N ARG A 133 4.26 -4.73 14.87
CA ARG A 133 4.85 -5.33 16.08
C ARG A 133 3.81 -6.12 16.88
N HIS A 134 2.59 -5.61 17.00
CA HIS A 134 1.50 -6.23 17.77
C HIS A 134 1.13 -7.62 17.20
N PHE A 135 0.99 -7.73 15.89
CA PHE A 135 0.73 -8.99 15.19
C PHE A 135 2.01 -9.79 14.89
N LYS A 136 3.19 -9.23 15.19
CA LYS A 136 4.50 -9.81 14.85
C LYS A 136 4.63 -10.08 13.34
N CYS A 137 4.11 -9.17 12.51
CA CYS A 137 4.20 -9.26 11.06
C CYS A 137 5.65 -9.22 10.57
N ARG A 138 5.91 -9.73 9.37
CA ARG A 138 7.21 -9.60 8.69
C ARG A 138 7.37 -8.28 7.96
N ALA A 139 6.25 -7.63 7.63
CA ALA A 139 6.26 -6.31 7.02
C ALA A 139 4.97 -5.53 7.35
N GLY A 140 4.99 -4.25 7.05
CA GLY A 140 3.82 -3.39 7.00
C GLY A 140 3.71 -2.66 5.67
N ILE A 141 2.50 -2.37 5.25
CA ILE A 141 2.21 -1.52 4.08
C ILE A 141 1.37 -0.34 4.55
N MET A 142 1.81 0.87 4.22
CA MET A 142 1.01 2.08 4.40
C MET A 142 0.70 2.69 3.04
N VAL A 143 -0.58 2.70 2.68
CA VAL A 143 -1.06 3.35 1.45
C VAL A 143 -1.33 4.81 1.75
N THR A 144 -0.42 5.67 1.32
CA THR A 144 -0.46 7.12 1.54
C THR A 144 0.54 7.86 0.68
N ALA A 145 0.21 9.07 0.25
CA ALA A 145 1.18 9.99 -0.36
C ALA A 145 1.57 11.14 0.59
N SER A 146 1.34 10.98 1.91
CA SER A 146 1.73 11.97 2.93
C SER A 146 1.11 13.36 2.67
N HIS A 147 1.92 14.37 2.31
CA HIS A 147 1.52 15.75 2.07
C HIS A 147 1.41 16.13 0.57
N ASN A 148 1.55 15.17 -0.34
CA ASN A 148 1.37 15.45 -1.76
C ASN A 148 -0.08 15.88 -2.09
N PRO A 149 -0.31 16.58 -3.22
CA PRO A 149 -1.65 16.93 -3.68
C PRO A 149 -2.61 15.72 -3.77
N PRO A 150 -3.93 15.95 -3.75
CA PRO A 150 -4.94 14.87 -3.73
C PRO A 150 -4.86 13.89 -4.91
N ALA A 151 -4.33 14.32 -6.05
CA ALA A 151 -4.15 13.48 -7.23
C ALA A 151 -3.07 12.39 -7.07
N TYR A 152 -2.25 12.48 -6.01
CA TYR A 152 -1.20 11.51 -5.72
C TYR A 152 -1.66 10.45 -4.74
N ASN A 153 -1.13 9.23 -4.91
CA ASN A 153 -1.12 8.22 -3.87
C ASN A 153 0.26 7.54 -3.80
N GLY A 154 0.45 6.67 -2.82
CA GLY A 154 1.72 5.97 -2.63
C GLY A 154 1.57 4.69 -1.84
N TYR A 155 2.65 3.91 -1.85
CA TYR A 155 2.74 2.60 -1.21
C TYR A 155 4.09 2.52 -0.49
N LYS A 156 4.06 2.56 0.83
CA LYS A 156 5.26 2.54 1.69
C LYS A 156 5.38 1.20 2.39
N VAL A 157 6.59 0.67 2.48
CA VAL A 157 6.86 -0.61 3.15
C VAL A 157 7.64 -0.38 4.44
N TYR A 158 7.23 -1.10 5.47
CA TYR A 158 7.79 -1.11 6.83
C TYR A 158 8.34 -2.51 7.14
N GLY A 159 9.44 -2.56 7.88
CA GLY A 159 10.03 -3.79 8.37
C GLY A 159 9.30 -4.39 9.57
N ASP A 160 9.76 -5.53 10.05
CA ASP A 160 9.14 -6.26 11.17
C ASP A 160 9.34 -5.57 12.53
N ASP A 161 10.20 -4.58 12.60
CA ASP A 161 10.37 -3.66 13.72
C ASP A 161 9.31 -2.52 13.74
N GLY A 162 8.52 -2.39 12.67
CA GLY A 162 7.55 -1.30 12.48
C GLY A 162 8.16 0.01 12.00
N GLY A 163 9.46 0.05 11.68
CA GLY A 163 10.13 1.17 11.03
C GLY A 163 10.09 1.08 9.51
N GLN A 164 10.34 2.17 8.81
CA GLN A 164 10.58 2.11 7.36
C GLN A 164 11.81 1.25 7.06
N LEU A 165 11.79 0.55 5.92
CA LEU A 165 12.92 -0.27 5.51
C LEU A 165 14.22 0.56 5.45
N LEU A 166 15.29 -0.01 5.98
CA LEU A 166 16.63 0.55 5.80
C LEU A 166 17.03 0.49 4.31
N PRO A 167 17.92 1.37 3.85
CA PRO A 167 18.30 1.48 2.43
C PRO A 167 18.66 0.14 1.80
N GLN A 168 19.46 -0.68 2.46
CA GLN A 168 19.87 -1.99 1.94
C GLN A 168 18.68 -2.95 1.74
N ALA A 169 17.73 -2.98 2.66
CA ALA A 169 16.54 -3.82 2.55
C ALA A 169 15.59 -3.27 1.47
N ALA A 170 15.48 -1.96 1.36
CA ALA A 170 14.70 -1.29 0.33
C ALA A 170 15.25 -1.56 -1.08
N ASP A 171 16.58 -1.51 -1.27
CA ASP A 171 17.23 -1.81 -2.54
C ASP A 171 16.98 -3.28 -2.95
N GLN A 172 17.03 -4.21 -1.98
CA GLN A 172 16.71 -5.61 -2.22
C GLN A 172 15.26 -5.81 -2.63
N LEU A 173 14.31 -5.19 -1.91
CA LEU A 173 12.90 -5.23 -2.28
C LEU A 173 12.68 -4.64 -3.67
N THR A 174 13.32 -3.52 -3.99
CA THR A 174 13.26 -2.88 -5.31
C THR A 174 13.70 -3.85 -6.41
N ALA A 175 14.74 -4.65 -6.17
CA ALA A 175 15.18 -5.65 -7.12
C ALA A 175 14.10 -6.71 -7.40
N PHE A 176 13.37 -7.17 -6.37
CA PHE A 176 12.24 -8.10 -6.55
C PHE A 176 11.06 -7.44 -7.27
N VAL A 177 10.72 -6.19 -6.95
CA VAL A 177 9.66 -5.46 -7.66
C VAL A 177 9.99 -5.31 -9.15
N ASN A 178 11.24 -5.01 -9.48
CA ASN A 178 11.71 -4.85 -10.85
C ASN A 178 11.75 -6.18 -11.65
N GLN A 179 11.74 -7.33 -10.98
CA GLN A 179 11.62 -8.63 -11.65
C GLN A 179 10.20 -8.90 -12.17
N VAL A 180 9.19 -8.25 -11.62
CA VAL A 180 7.81 -8.32 -12.10
C VAL A 180 7.67 -7.43 -13.34
N GLN A 181 7.94 -7.99 -14.52
CA GLN A 181 8.06 -7.24 -15.77
C GLN A 181 6.72 -6.68 -16.28
N ASP A 182 5.63 -7.42 -16.10
CA ASP A 182 4.30 -7.04 -16.58
C ASP A 182 3.30 -6.97 -15.43
N PRO A 183 2.89 -5.75 -15.01
CA PRO A 183 1.91 -5.58 -13.96
C PRO A 183 0.51 -6.12 -14.29
N LEU A 184 0.14 -6.24 -15.57
CA LEU A 184 -1.15 -6.78 -16.00
C LEU A 184 -1.23 -8.31 -15.80
N SER A 185 -0.09 -9.00 -15.81
CA SER A 185 -0.01 -10.45 -15.63
C SER A 185 -0.15 -10.92 -14.17
N VAL A 186 -0.04 -10.01 -13.20
CA VAL A 186 -0.05 -10.34 -11.77
C VAL A 186 -1.42 -10.86 -11.36
N GLN A 187 -1.46 -12.10 -10.88
CA GLN A 187 -2.68 -12.73 -10.43
C GLN A 187 -3.06 -12.30 -9.00
N VAL A 188 -4.35 -12.20 -8.75
CA VAL A 188 -4.89 -11.84 -7.42
C VAL A 188 -5.96 -12.83 -6.99
N ALA A 189 -5.98 -13.16 -5.70
CA ALA A 189 -7.02 -14.01 -5.13
C ALA A 189 -8.31 -13.22 -4.86
N GLN A 190 -9.43 -13.93 -4.78
CA GLN A 190 -10.71 -13.34 -4.42
C GLN A 190 -10.75 -13.00 -2.92
N LYS A 191 -11.14 -11.77 -2.59
CA LYS A 191 -11.20 -11.26 -1.20
C LYS A 191 -11.95 -12.21 -0.26
N ASP A 192 -13.14 -12.64 -0.64
CA ASP A 192 -13.99 -13.47 0.22
C ASP A 192 -13.39 -14.85 0.47
N LYS A 193 -12.72 -15.43 -0.53
CA LYS A 193 -12.00 -16.70 -0.36
C LYS A 193 -10.82 -16.55 0.60
N LEU A 194 -10.11 -15.43 0.55
CA LEU A 194 -9.01 -15.15 1.47
C LEU A 194 -9.50 -14.96 2.91
N ILE A 195 -10.64 -14.28 3.10
CA ILE A 195 -11.27 -14.13 4.42
C ILE A 195 -11.66 -15.50 4.97
N GLN A 196 -12.34 -16.33 4.18
CA GLN A 196 -12.74 -17.69 4.58
C GLN A 196 -11.54 -18.59 4.92
N ALA A 197 -10.43 -18.43 4.19
CA ALA A 197 -9.19 -19.16 4.44
C ALA A 197 -8.35 -18.59 5.62
N GLY A 198 -8.76 -17.47 6.23
CA GLY A 198 -7.99 -16.78 7.28
C GLY A 198 -6.69 -16.13 6.78
N LEU A 199 -6.55 -15.96 5.47
CA LEU A 199 -5.40 -15.29 4.85
C LEU A 199 -5.58 -13.77 4.76
N LEU A 200 -6.82 -13.26 4.75
CA LEU A 200 -7.12 -11.85 4.87
C LEU A 200 -7.95 -11.63 6.14
N ASN A 201 -7.37 -10.90 7.09
CA ASN A 201 -7.99 -10.59 8.37
C ASN A 201 -8.28 -9.09 8.42
N ILE A 202 -9.54 -8.72 8.60
CA ILE A 202 -9.91 -7.32 8.79
C ILE A 202 -9.72 -7.00 10.27
N VAL A 203 -8.94 -5.95 10.53
CA VAL A 203 -8.60 -5.48 11.87
C VAL A 203 -8.98 -4.01 12.02
N GLY A 204 -9.20 -3.57 13.23
CA GLY A 204 -9.59 -2.20 13.54
C GLY A 204 -9.77 -2.07 15.05
N PRO A 205 -10.98 -2.09 15.63
CA PRO A 205 -11.23 -1.71 17.03
C PRO A 205 -10.35 -2.40 18.08
N ARG A 206 -9.84 -3.59 17.78
CA ARG A 206 -8.90 -4.28 18.69
C ARG A 206 -7.52 -3.65 18.67
N VAL A 207 -7.06 -3.27 17.48
CA VAL A 207 -5.75 -2.61 17.33
C VAL A 207 -5.83 -1.22 17.92
N ASP A 208 -6.88 -0.45 17.59
CA ASP A 208 -7.12 0.90 18.10
C ASP A 208 -7.06 0.92 19.63
N LYS A 209 -7.79 0.00 20.29
CA LYS A 209 -7.78 -0.10 21.73
C LYS A 209 -6.37 -0.35 22.29
N SER A 210 -5.67 -1.34 21.75
CA SER A 210 -4.32 -1.69 22.20
C SER A 210 -3.30 -0.58 21.92
N TYR A 211 -3.46 0.10 20.79
CA TYR A 211 -2.64 1.27 20.42
C TYR A 211 -2.86 2.43 21.39
N LEU A 212 -4.12 2.77 21.70
CA LEU A 212 -4.45 3.81 22.66
C LEU A 212 -3.98 3.49 24.08
N GLU A 213 -4.07 2.23 24.50
CA GLU A 213 -3.52 1.77 25.78
C GLU A 213 -2.00 1.96 25.84
N MET A 214 -1.29 1.59 24.75
CA MET A 214 0.15 1.82 24.64
C MET A 214 0.47 3.32 24.68
N MET A 215 -0.27 4.16 23.94
CA MET A 215 -0.08 5.61 23.95
C MET A 215 -0.25 6.22 25.33
N ARG A 216 -1.25 5.77 26.09
CA ARG A 216 -1.44 6.21 27.48
C ARG A 216 -0.24 5.86 28.38
N SER A 217 0.37 4.69 28.16
CA SER A 217 1.51 4.25 28.97
C SER A 217 2.77 5.10 28.78
N VAL A 218 2.88 5.85 27.67
CA VAL A 218 4.01 6.75 27.40
C VAL A 218 3.69 8.23 27.65
N THR A 219 2.48 8.55 28.11
CA THR A 219 2.06 9.91 28.47
C THR A 219 2.76 10.33 29.76
N LEU A 220 3.57 11.40 29.71
CA LEU A 220 4.38 11.85 30.85
C LEU A 220 3.57 12.50 31.95
N ASN A 221 2.50 13.24 31.62
CA ASN A 221 1.68 14.00 32.57
C ASN A 221 0.17 13.76 32.29
N PRO A 222 -0.37 12.56 32.60
CA PRO A 222 -1.75 12.21 32.29
C PRO A 222 -2.77 13.14 32.96
N ASP A 223 -2.53 13.51 34.24
CA ASP A 223 -3.43 14.37 35.01
C ASP A 223 -3.56 15.75 34.36
N MET A 224 -2.44 16.32 33.87
CA MET A 224 -2.46 17.60 33.18
C MET A 224 -3.28 17.56 31.89
N VAL A 225 -3.28 16.43 31.19
CA VAL A 225 -4.09 16.26 29.98
C VAL A 225 -5.59 16.26 30.33
N GLU A 226 -5.98 15.64 31.44
CA GLU A 226 -7.36 15.63 31.91
C GLU A 226 -7.80 17.02 32.37
N ASP A 227 -6.97 17.72 33.14
CA ASP A 227 -7.26 19.05 33.69
C ASP A 227 -7.48 20.10 32.59
N TYR A 228 -6.73 20.03 31.50
CA TYR A 228 -6.77 21.01 30.40
C TYR A 228 -7.46 20.50 29.13
N ALA A 229 -8.12 19.35 29.18
CA ALA A 229 -8.72 18.73 27.98
C ALA A 229 -9.77 19.63 27.30
N ASN A 230 -10.50 20.44 28.08
CA ASN A 230 -11.53 21.34 27.55
C ASN A 230 -10.95 22.66 26.98
N ASP A 231 -9.72 22.98 27.32
CA ASP A 231 -9.05 24.20 26.86
C ASP A 231 -8.15 23.94 25.65
N LEU A 232 -7.95 22.67 25.32
CA LEU A 232 -7.08 22.26 24.19
C LEU A 232 -7.88 22.15 22.91
N THR A 233 -7.51 22.93 21.91
CA THR A 233 -8.00 22.78 20.54
C THR A 233 -6.89 22.23 19.66
N LEU A 234 -7.08 21.02 19.12
CA LEU A 234 -6.16 20.41 18.17
C LEU A 234 -6.73 20.49 16.75
N SER A 235 -6.00 21.12 15.84
CA SER A 235 -6.31 21.11 14.40
C SER A 235 -5.39 20.11 13.69
N LEU A 236 -5.99 19.16 12.99
CA LEU A 236 -5.28 18.16 12.18
C LEU A 236 -5.30 18.50 10.69
N ILE A 237 -6.08 19.50 10.30
CA ILE A 237 -6.13 20.07 8.96
C ILE A 237 -5.43 21.39 9.04
N HIS A 238 -4.49 21.63 8.13
CA HIS A 238 -3.85 22.88 8.18
C HIS A 238 -4.76 23.99 8.28
N ILE A 239 -4.29 24.65 8.72
CA ILE A 239 -4.52 25.97 9.19
C ILE A 239 -4.23 26.92 8.02
#